data_b1d65973826e7a1f9e2669c9ce0c7981
#
_entry.id   b1d65973826e7a1f9e2669c9ce0c7981
#
_cell.length_a   1.000
_cell.length_b   1.000
_cell.length_c   1.000
_cell.angle_alpha   90.00
_cell.angle_beta   90.00
_cell.angle_gamma   90.00
#
_symmetry.space_group_name_H-M   'P 1'
#
loop_
_entity.id
_entity.type
_entity.pdbx_description
1 polymer ?
#
loop_
_entity_poly.entity_id
_entity_poly.type
_entity_poly.pdbx_seq_one_letter_code
_entity_poly.pdbx_strand_id
1 'polypeptide(L)'
;MSKPIILVPLDGSKQALAALPVAKVLGEIERAALHILHVGEHELAGDELRSRLGREASLLDGFTIDARVGTPAVEILQVAGEIRPQVIVMCKHSGAERGKMLGRTAMKVLHDARCPVVLVPPERGVAPWHLQHVLVPHDGTPSTSAALQPAAELAERGHAELLVVHVTGSRAAPAEPGSLTTPRYVDQPQHEWPAWTTEFLNRLACVCPLGHLNVRIILAHGDIATEILRLSKKQSTDLIVLAWRGIWGAPRAATMKGILREAQCPTMVVRT
;
A
#
# COMPACT_ATOMS: atom_id res chain seq x y z
N MET A 1 26.00 6.04 -3.19
CA MET A 1 24.54 6.27 -3.28
C MET A 1 24.02 6.41 -1.86
N SER A 2 23.20 7.40 -1.56
CA SER A 2 22.58 7.54 -0.23
C SER A 2 21.65 6.35 0.04
N LYS A 3 21.60 5.90 1.29
CA LYS A 3 20.71 4.82 1.72
C LYS A 3 19.25 5.26 1.49
N PRO A 4 18.36 4.42 0.92
CA PRO A 4 16.95 4.76 0.80
C PRO A 4 16.34 5.02 2.18
N ILE A 5 15.27 5.82 2.24
CA ILE A 5 14.64 6.24 3.49
C ILE A 5 13.17 5.81 3.48
N ILE A 6 12.69 5.30 4.60
CA ILE A 6 11.28 5.10 4.90
C ILE A 6 10.85 6.16 5.91
N LEU A 7 9.88 6.99 5.55
CA LEU A 7 9.33 8.02 6.43
C LEU A 7 8.10 7.47 7.17
N VAL A 8 8.09 7.63 8.50
CA VAL A 8 7.01 7.16 9.37
C VAL A 8 6.45 8.31 10.19
N PRO A 9 5.40 8.97 9.72
CA PRO A 9 4.72 10.00 10.51
C PRO A 9 4.00 9.39 11.73
N LEU A 10 4.26 9.95 12.91
CA LEU A 10 3.60 9.56 14.15
C LEU A 10 3.01 10.79 14.85
N ASP A 11 1.76 10.69 15.29
CA ASP A 11 1.06 11.73 16.08
C ASP A 11 1.15 11.49 17.60
N GLY A 12 1.93 10.49 18.03
CA GLY A 12 2.06 10.10 19.43
C GLY A 12 0.91 9.25 19.98
N SER A 13 -0.10 8.94 19.17
CA SER A 13 -1.17 8.02 19.57
C SER A 13 -0.72 6.56 19.52
N LYS A 14 -1.32 5.71 20.37
CA LYS A 14 -1.06 4.27 20.35
C LYS A 14 -1.45 3.62 19.02
N GLN A 15 -2.47 4.14 18.36
CA GLN A 15 -2.92 3.65 17.05
C GLN A 15 -1.87 3.87 15.96
N ALA A 16 -1.18 5.03 16.00
CA ALA A 16 -0.14 5.35 15.02
C ALA A 16 1.04 4.37 15.09
N LEU A 17 1.30 3.77 16.26
CA LEU A 17 2.35 2.79 16.45
C LEU A 17 2.19 1.52 15.60
N ALA A 18 0.98 1.23 15.11
CA ALA A 18 0.73 0.12 14.19
C ALA A 18 1.58 0.19 12.91
N ALA A 19 2.04 1.38 12.52
CA ALA A 19 2.91 1.59 11.37
C ALA A 19 4.33 1.05 11.58
N LEU A 20 4.83 0.99 12.82
CA LEU A 20 6.23 0.69 13.12
C LEU A 20 6.67 -0.73 12.74
N PRO A 21 5.92 -1.81 13.08
CA PRO A 21 6.29 -3.17 12.65
C PRO A 21 6.36 -3.31 11.13
N VAL A 22 5.44 -2.66 10.41
CA VAL A 22 5.40 -2.66 8.95
C VAL A 22 6.61 -1.91 8.39
N ALA A 23 6.91 -0.72 8.91
CA ALA A 23 8.06 0.07 8.49
C ALA A 23 9.39 -0.64 8.75
N LYS A 24 9.54 -1.37 9.87
CA LYS A 24 10.74 -2.15 10.18
C LYS A 24 10.99 -3.23 9.13
N VAL A 25 10.00 -4.06 8.84
CA VAL A 25 10.15 -5.13 7.85
C VAL A 25 10.39 -4.57 6.44
N LEU A 26 9.67 -3.51 6.04
CA LEU A 26 9.94 -2.84 4.76
C LEU A 26 11.36 -2.26 4.73
N GLY A 27 11.84 -1.69 5.85
CA GLY A 27 13.21 -1.19 5.99
C GLY A 27 14.27 -2.26 5.84
N GLU A 28 14.03 -3.45 6.37
CA GLU A 28 14.91 -4.61 6.21
C GLU A 28 14.93 -5.08 4.75
N ILE A 29 13.77 -5.27 4.12
CA ILE A 29 13.64 -5.71 2.73
C ILE A 29 14.31 -4.70 1.78
N GLU A 30 14.08 -3.42 1.96
CA GLU A 30 14.59 -2.35 1.10
C GLU A 30 15.99 -1.87 1.51
N ARG A 31 16.56 -2.40 2.59
CA ARG A 31 17.81 -1.93 3.21
C ARG A 31 17.80 -0.42 3.45
N ALA A 32 16.64 0.10 3.85
CA ALA A 32 16.38 1.52 4.03
C ALA A 32 16.69 1.99 5.45
N ALA A 33 16.98 3.28 5.58
CA ALA A 33 16.99 3.96 6.88
C ALA A 33 15.57 4.25 7.31
N LEU A 34 15.29 4.15 8.60
CA LEU A 34 13.97 4.38 9.17
C LEU A 34 13.94 5.76 9.83
N HIS A 35 13.04 6.62 9.38
CA HIS A 35 12.92 7.99 9.85
C HIS A 35 11.51 8.26 10.38
N ILE A 36 11.39 8.52 11.67
CA ILE A 36 10.15 8.95 12.31
C ILE A 36 10.06 10.47 12.22
N LEU A 37 8.89 10.97 11.83
CA LEU A 37 8.53 12.36 11.90
C LEU A 37 7.35 12.53 12.88
N HIS A 38 7.59 13.22 13.98
CA HIS A 38 6.52 13.68 14.85
C HIS A 38 6.14 15.12 14.49
N VAL A 39 4.85 15.38 14.30
CA VAL A 39 4.33 16.73 14.07
C VAL A 39 3.34 17.06 15.17
N GLY A 40 3.64 18.11 15.94
CA GLY A 40 2.85 18.55 17.08
C GLY A 40 2.64 20.06 17.13
N GLU A 41 1.97 20.54 18.17
CA GLU A 41 1.81 21.97 18.46
C GLU A 41 3.08 22.58 19.08
N HIS A 42 3.95 21.75 19.65
CA HIS A 42 5.23 22.12 20.27
C HIS A 42 6.33 21.19 19.75
N GLU A 43 7.56 21.70 19.66
CA GLU A 43 8.73 20.85 19.42
C GLU A 43 8.88 19.85 20.53
N LEU A 44 8.78 18.57 20.19
CA LEU A 44 9.03 17.46 21.09
C LEU A 44 10.40 16.88 20.77
N ALA A 45 11.34 16.94 21.71
CA ALA A 45 12.59 16.20 21.57
C ALA A 45 12.31 14.70 21.45
N GLY A 46 13.14 13.98 20.70
CA GLY A 46 12.98 12.53 20.52
C GLY A 46 12.89 11.74 21.84
N ASP A 47 13.59 12.22 22.89
CA ASP A 47 13.53 11.64 24.23
C ASP A 47 12.18 11.87 24.92
N GLU A 48 11.52 12.99 24.65
CA GLU A 48 10.17 13.26 25.17
C GLU A 48 9.11 12.39 24.49
N LEU A 49 9.25 12.15 23.19
CA LEU A 49 8.40 11.20 22.49
C LEU A 49 8.59 9.77 23.05
N ARG A 50 9.83 9.35 23.31
CA ARG A 50 10.13 8.07 23.97
C ARG A 50 9.50 7.99 25.37
N SER A 51 9.62 9.07 26.15
CA SER A 51 9.04 9.14 27.49
C SER A 51 7.51 9.01 27.48
N ARG A 52 6.83 9.66 26.53
CA ARG A 52 5.37 9.56 26.36
C ARG A 52 4.89 8.15 26.00
N LEU A 53 5.70 7.41 25.21
CA LEU A 53 5.37 6.05 24.82
C LEU A 53 5.67 5.01 25.90
N GLY A 54 6.47 5.34 26.91
CA GLY A 54 6.74 4.48 28.04
C GLY A 54 7.26 3.09 27.63
N ARG A 55 6.52 2.03 27.95
CA ARG A 55 6.90 0.64 27.60
C ARG A 55 7.02 0.37 26.11
N GLU A 56 6.35 1.16 25.28
CA GLU A 56 6.35 1.03 23.82
C GLU A 56 7.54 1.77 23.18
N ALA A 57 8.38 2.48 23.96
CA ALA A 57 9.54 3.23 23.46
C ALA A 57 10.55 2.36 22.71
N SER A 58 10.70 1.07 23.08
CA SER A 58 11.56 0.12 22.38
C SER A 58 11.14 -0.14 20.93
N LEU A 59 9.91 0.15 20.56
CA LEU A 59 9.46 0.08 19.17
C LEU A 59 10.15 1.13 18.29
N LEU A 60 10.66 2.21 18.88
CA LEU A 60 11.37 3.28 18.18
C LEU A 60 12.85 2.97 17.94
N ASP A 61 13.36 1.84 18.45
CA ASP A 61 14.76 1.49 18.27
C ASP A 61 15.06 1.20 16.80
N GLY A 62 16.19 1.78 16.35
CA GLY A 62 16.60 1.73 14.95
C GLY A 62 16.01 2.86 14.06
N PHE A 63 15.17 3.73 14.63
CA PHE A 63 14.66 4.91 13.92
C PHE A 63 15.43 6.17 14.30
N THR A 64 15.71 7.01 13.29
CA THR A 64 16.01 8.43 13.51
C THR A 64 14.69 9.16 13.77
N ILE A 65 14.65 10.07 14.74
CA ILE A 65 13.44 10.79 15.12
C ILE A 65 13.65 12.27 14.85
N ASP A 66 12.74 12.86 14.07
CA ASP A 66 12.64 14.30 13.84
C ASP A 66 11.29 14.81 14.35
N ALA A 67 11.26 16.06 14.82
CA ALA A 67 10.06 16.72 15.30
C ALA A 67 9.87 18.06 14.58
N ARG A 68 8.64 18.34 14.23
CA ARG A 68 8.24 19.61 13.57
C ARG A 68 7.01 20.19 14.25
N VAL A 69 6.88 21.51 14.18
CA VAL A 69 5.70 22.23 14.63
C VAL A 69 4.93 22.69 13.41
N GLY A 70 3.63 22.39 13.36
CA GLY A 70 2.82 22.83 12.25
C GLY A 70 1.60 21.93 11.94
N THR A 71 1.08 22.08 10.74
CA THR A 71 -0.04 21.25 10.26
C THR A 71 0.50 19.91 9.79
N PRO A 72 0.08 18.77 10.41
CA PRO A 72 0.71 17.47 10.18
C PRO A 72 0.89 17.08 8.70
N ALA A 73 -0.14 17.24 7.88
CA ALA A 73 -0.04 16.87 6.47
C ALA A 73 0.94 17.76 5.69
N VAL A 74 1.04 19.04 6.04
CA VAL A 74 1.95 19.99 5.39
C VAL A 74 3.39 19.65 5.72
N GLU A 75 3.69 19.47 7.00
CA GLU A 75 5.04 19.11 7.47
C GLU A 75 5.50 17.76 6.93
N ILE A 76 4.62 16.74 6.92
CA ILE A 76 4.93 15.43 6.35
C ILE A 76 5.31 15.54 4.87
N LEU A 77 4.54 16.30 4.09
CA LEU A 77 4.81 16.48 2.66
C LEU A 77 6.06 17.32 2.39
N GLN A 78 6.32 18.32 3.23
CA GLN A 78 7.53 19.12 3.15
C GLN A 78 8.77 18.25 3.44
N VAL A 79 8.80 17.53 4.56
CA VAL A 79 9.90 16.62 4.89
C VAL A 79 10.06 15.54 3.82
N ALA A 80 8.95 14.98 3.29
CA ALA A 80 9.03 14.03 2.18
C ALA A 80 9.67 14.67 0.92
N GLY A 81 9.46 15.96 0.67
CA GLY A 81 10.14 16.70 -0.40
C GLY A 81 11.65 16.89 -0.16
N GLU A 82 12.03 17.12 1.10
CA GLU A 82 13.42 17.31 1.54
C GLU A 82 14.24 16.02 1.46
N ILE A 83 13.75 14.94 2.10
CA ILE A 83 14.48 13.68 2.24
C ILE A 83 14.23 12.66 1.13
N ARG A 84 13.19 12.89 0.30
CA ARG A 84 12.77 12.03 -0.81
C ARG A 84 12.67 10.56 -0.41
N PRO A 85 11.76 10.22 0.52
CA PRO A 85 11.64 8.85 0.99
C PRO A 85 11.18 7.93 -0.15
N GLN A 86 11.62 6.67 -0.10
CA GLN A 86 11.15 5.62 -1.01
C GLN A 86 9.68 5.31 -0.79
N VAL A 87 9.23 5.37 0.47
CA VAL A 87 7.85 5.13 0.87
C VAL A 87 7.52 5.87 2.17
N ILE A 88 6.29 6.33 2.31
CA ILE A 88 5.73 6.81 3.58
C ILE A 88 4.88 5.68 4.17
N VAL A 89 5.13 5.32 5.43
CA VAL A 89 4.34 4.30 6.15
C VAL A 89 3.61 4.97 7.30
N MET A 90 2.29 4.98 7.27
CA MET A 90 1.50 5.66 8.29
C MET A 90 0.20 4.91 8.61
N CYS A 91 -0.36 5.16 9.79
CA CYS A 91 -1.67 4.64 10.14
C CYS A 91 -2.76 5.32 9.29
N LYS A 92 -3.75 4.55 8.81
CA LYS A 92 -4.83 5.10 7.97
C LYS A 92 -5.74 6.09 8.73
N HIS A 93 -5.86 5.96 10.03
CA HIS A 93 -6.49 6.93 10.93
C HIS A 93 -5.99 6.74 12.36
N SER A 94 -6.00 7.79 13.16
CA SER A 94 -5.57 7.79 14.55
C SER A 94 -6.51 8.64 15.40
N GLY A 95 -6.49 8.43 16.72
CA GLY A 95 -7.29 9.23 17.66
C GLY A 95 -8.81 9.05 17.50
N ALA A 96 -9.55 10.18 17.52
CA ALA A 96 -11.02 10.22 17.54
C ALA A 96 -11.70 9.93 16.17
N GLU A 97 -10.94 9.70 15.11
CA GLU A 97 -11.49 9.54 13.74
C GLU A 97 -11.95 8.10 13.43
N ARG A 98 -12.32 7.33 14.44
CA ARG A 98 -12.85 5.97 14.28
C ARG A 98 -14.09 5.96 13.36
N GLY A 99 -14.11 5.00 12.43
CA GLY A 99 -15.22 4.80 11.49
C GLY A 99 -15.14 5.64 10.21
N LYS A 100 -14.16 6.52 10.05
CA LYS A 100 -13.86 7.19 8.79
C LYS A 100 -13.01 6.29 7.89
N MET A 101 -13.13 6.49 6.58
CA MET A 101 -12.34 5.76 5.60
C MET A 101 -10.84 6.00 5.80
N LEU A 102 -10.45 7.26 5.92
CA LEU A 102 -9.09 7.74 6.20
C LEU A 102 -9.16 8.96 7.11
N GLY A 103 -8.15 9.14 7.97
CA GLY A 103 -7.92 10.39 8.68
C GLY A 103 -7.59 11.53 7.71
N ARG A 104 -7.88 12.78 8.12
CA ARG A 104 -7.63 13.96 7.27
C ARG A 104 -6.16 14.07 6.84
N THR A 105 -5.23 13.79 7.74
CA THR A 105 -3.79 13.80 7.46
C THR A 105 -3.45 12.71 6.43
N ALA A 106 -3.90 11.47 6.64
CA ALA A 106 -3.65 10.35 5.74
C ALA A 106 -4.23 10.61 4.34
N MET A 107 -5.44 11.17 4.27
CA MET A 107 -6.09 11.55 3.02
C MET A 107 -5.26 12.58 2.23
N LYS A 108 -4.78 13.63 2.90
CA LYS A 108 -3.99 14.69 2.29
C LYS A 108 -2.62 14.19 1.85
N VAL A 109 -1.94 13.41 2.70
CA VAL A 109 -0.64 12.80 2.36
C VAL A 109 -0.81 11.86 1.17
N LEU A 110 -1.82 10.98 1.18
CA LEU A 110 -2.10 10.08 0.07
C LEU A 110 -2.34 10.84 -1.24
N HIS A 111 -3.04 11.97 -1.19
CA HIS A 111 -3.36 12.78 -2.36
C HIS A 111 -2.12 13.49 -2.93
N ASP A 112 -1.24 14.03 -2.09
CA ASP A 112 -0.19 14.96 -2.50
C ASP A 112 1.23 14.36 -2.51
N ALA A 113 1.44 13.19 -1.89
CA ALA A 113 2.73 12.53 -1.86
C ALA A 113 3.21 12.14 -3.27
N ARG A 114 4.51 12.29 -3.52
CA ARG A 114 5.16 11.90 -4.78
C ARG A 114 5.79 10.51 -4.73
N CYS A 115 5.78 9.88 -3.58
CA CYS A 115 6.24 8.51 -3.36
C CYS A 115 5.05 7.63 -2.95
N PRO A 116 5.17 6.29 -3.03
CA PRO A 116 4.18 5.37 -2.51
C PRO A 116 3.85 5.64 -1.04
N VAL A 117 2.58 5.42 -0.66
CA VAL A 117 2.11 5.55 0.72
C VAL A 117 1.52 4.23 1.17
N VAL A 118 2.05 3.68 2.26
CA VAL A 118 1.50 2.50 2.93
C VAL A 118 0.61 2.94 4.08
N LEU A 119 -0.67 2.58 3.97
CA LEU A 119 -1.68 2.86 4.98
C LEU A 119 -1.91 1.62 5.82
N VAL A 120 -1.62 1.71 7.11
CA VAL A 120 -1.71 0.60 8.06
C VAL A 120 -3.00 0.70 8.87
N PRO A 121 -3.82 -0.37 8.94
CA PRO A 121 -4.99 -0.40 9.81
C PRO A 121 -4.58 -0.31 11.30
N PRO A 122 -5.19 0.58 12.11
CA PRO A 122 -4.86 0.71 13.53
C PRO A 122 -5.21 -0.54 14.34
N GLU A 123 -6.20 -1.31 13.89
CA GLU A 123 -6.65 -2.55 14.53
C GLU A 123 -5.55 -3.63 14.54
N ARG A 124 -4.57 -3.49 13.67
CA ARG A 124 -3.40 -4.36 13.62
C ARG A 124 -2.55 -4.25 14.89
N GLY A 125 -2.53 -3.08 15.52
CA GLY A 125 -1.68 -2.79 16.67
C GLY A 125 -0.19 -2.95 16.33
N VAL A 126 0.61 -3.24 17.35
CA VAL A 126 2.07 -3.38 17.26
C VAL A 126 2.54 -4.84 17.10
N ALA A 127 1.63 -5.76 16.76
CA ALA A 127 1.99 -7.15 16.54
C ALA A 127 3.04 -7.31 15.41
N PRO A 128 3.95 -8.31 15.50
CA PRO A 128 4.91 -8.58 14.43
C PRO A 128 4.23 -8.68 13.06
N TRP A 129 4.90 -8.18 12.04
CA TRP A 129 4.42 -8.25 10.67
C TRP A 129 5.47 -8.93 9.79
N HIS A 130 5.01 -9.73 8.87
CA HIS A 130 5.83 -10.42 7.90
C HIS A 130 5.24 -10.21 6.52
N LEU A 131 6.05 -10.24 5.48
CA LEU A 131 5.62 -10.11 4.11
C LEU A 131 5.80 -11.47 3.42
N GLN A 132 4.71 -12.21 3.26
CA GLN A 132 4.67 -13.50 2.58
C GLN A 132 3.80 -13.46 1.32
N HIS A 133 2.73 -12.64 1.33
CA HIS A 133 1.79 -12.54 0.22
C HIS A 133 1.51 -11.08 -0.11
N VAL A 134 1.89 -10.67 -1.32
CA VAL A 134 1.58 -9.35 -1.89
C VAL A 134 0.47 -9.51 -2.90
N LEU A 135 -0.65 -8.80 -2.73
CA LEU A 135 -1.79 -8.85 -3.64
C LEU A 135 -1.87 -7.57 -4.46
N VAL A 136 -1.96 -7.72 -5.78
CA VAL A 136 -2.14 -6.62 -6.73
C VAL A 136 -3.43 -6.84 -7.52
N PRO A 137 -4.47 -6.02 -7.31
CA PRO A 137 -5.62 -6.02 -8.20
C PRO A 137 -5.23 -5.42 -9.55
N HIS A 138 -5.57 -6.11 -10.64
CA HIS A 138 -5.25 -5.67 -11.99
C HIS A 138 -6.43 -5.89 -12.93
N ASP A 139 -6.86 -4.86 -13.65
CA ASP A 139 -8.00 -4.90 -14.55
C ASP A 139 -7.60 -5.04 -16.05
N GLY A 140 -6.35 -5.35 -16.34
CA GLY A 140 -5.83 -5.46 -17.69
C GLY A 140 -5.44 -4.13 -18.33
N THR A 141 -5.49 -3.01 -17.61
CA THR A 141 -5.20 -1.69 -18.16
C THR A 141 -3.79 -1.19 -17.79
N PRO A 142 -3.18 -0.32 -18.61
CA PRO A 142 -1.90 0.32 -18.29
C PRO A 142 -1.92 1.07 -16.95
N SER A 143 -3.05 1.68 -16.59
CA SER A 143 -3.18 2.41 -15.32
C SER A 143 -3.01 1.53 -14.09
N THR A 144 -3.47 0.28 -14.13
CA THR A 144 -3.27 -0.65 -13.01
C THR A 144 -1.90 -1.31 -13.04
N SER A 145 -1.25 -1.35 -14.22
CA SER A 145 0.10 -1.90 -14.39
C SER A 145 1.16 -1.15 -13.58
N ALA A 146 0.96 0.12 -13.27
CA ALA A 146 1.92 0.90 -12.47
C ALA A 146 2.14 0.38 -11.05
N ALA A 147 1.21 -0.40 -10.51
CA ALA A 147 1.38 -1.07 -9.22
C ALA A 147 2.20 -2.36 -9.29
N LEU A 148 2.34 -2.95 -10.49
CA LEU A 148 2.95 -4.27 -10.64
C LEU A 148 4.45 -4.26 -10.36
N GLN A 149 5.19 -3.33 -10.96
CA GLN A 149 6.65 -3.28 -10.79
C GLN A 149 7.03 -3.05 -9.31
N PRO A 150 6.51 -2.05 -8.60
CA PRO A 150 6.82 -1.87 -7.18
C PRO A 150 6.42 -3.08 -6.32
N ALA A 151 5.29 -3.71 -6.63
CA ALA A 151 4.84 -4.90 -5.91
C ALA A 151 5.74 -6.12 -6.16
N ALA A 152 6.14 -6.34 -7.42
CA ALA A 152 7.02 -7.43 -7.81
C ALA A 152 8.43 -7.28 -7.20
N GLU A 153 9.00 -6.07 -7.28
CA GLU A 153 10.30 -5.77 -6.67
C GLU A 153 10.29 -5.99 -5.15
N LEU A 154 9.21 -5.56 -4.48
CA LEU A 154 9.06 -5.76 -3.05
C LEU A 154 8.87 -7.25 -2.71
N ALA A 155 8.05 -7.97 -3.48
CA ALA A 155 7.82 -9.40 -3.29
C ALA A 155 9.10 -10.21 -3.54
N GLU A 156 9.88 -9.89 -4.58
CA GLU A 156 11.16 -10.54 -4.88
C GLU A 156 12.17 -10.35 -3.76
N ARG A 157 12.39 -9.09 -3.32
CA ARG A 157 13.33 -8.79 -2.22
C ARG A 157 12.88 -9.36 -0.87
N GLY A 158 11.57 -9.42 -0.64
CA GLY A 158 10.96 -9.99 0.57
C GLY A 158 10.74 -11.49 0.52
N HIS A 159 11.10 -12.17 -0.58
CA HIS A 159 10.81 -13.61 -0.81
C HIS A 159 9.34 -13.97 -0.63
N ALA A 160 8.45 -13.06 -1.04
CA ALA A 160 7.00 -13.20 -0.93
C ALA A 160 6.37 -13.69 -2.25
N GLU A 161 5.20 -14.31 -2.16
CA GLU A 161 4.39 -14.64 -3.34
C GLU A 161 3.66 -13.39 -3.83
N LEU A 162 3.64 -13.18 -5.16
CA LEU A 162 2.86 -12.11 -5.82
C LEU A 162 1.54 -12.67 -6.32
N LEU A 163 0.43 -12.23 -5.74
CA LEU A 163 -0.92 -12.59 -6.12
C LEU A 163 -1.50 -11.49 -7.02
N VAL A 164 -1.60 -11.74 -8.32
CA VAL A 164 -2.26 -10.81 -9.25
C VAL A 164 -3.73 -11.21 -9.36
N VAL A 165 -4.62 -10.33 -8.93
CA VAL A 165 -6.06 -10.59 -8.87
C VAL A 165 -6.78 -9.83 -9.96
N HIS A 166 -7.42 -10.55 -10.88
CA HIS A 166 -8.32 -9.98 -11.88
C HIS A 166 -9.77 -10.31 -11.50
N VAL A 167 -10.58 -9.26 -11.31
CA VAL A 167 -12.01 -9.41 -10.99
C VAL A 167 -12.84 -8.92 -12.18
N THR A 168 -13.64 -9.81 -12.75
CA THR A 168 -14.63 -9.44 -13.75
C THR A 168 -15.91 -9.01 -13.03
N GLY A 169 -16.32 -7.77 -13.23
CA GLY A 169 -17.54 -7.22 -12.65
C GLY A 169 -18.64 -7.00 -13.70
N SER A 170 -19.82 -6.61 -13.24
CA SER A 170 -20.95 -6.22 -14.10
C SER A 170 -20.70 -4.92 -14.89
N ARG A 171 -19.65 -4.17 -14.53
CA ARG A 171 -19.21 -2.96 -15.24
C ARG A 171 -17.80 -3.19 -15.78
N ALA A 172 -17.68 -3.17 -17.11
CA ALA A 172 -16.37 -3.19 -17.74
C ALA A 172 -15.55 -1.96 -17.29
N ALA A 173 -14.25 -2.18 -17.02
CA ALA A 173 -13.34 -1.05 -16.83
C ALA A 173 -13.35 -0.17 -18.09
N PRO A 174 -13.19 1.17 -17.95
CA PRO A 174 -13.05 2.04 -19.11
C PRO A 174 -11.95 1.53 -20.02
N ALA A 175 -12.20 1.42 -21.31
CA ALA A 175 -11.21 1.02 -22.29
C ALA A 175 -10.08 2.07 -22.31
N GLU A 176 -8.85 1.64 -22.11
CA GLU A 176 -7.65 2.46 -22.27
C GLU A 176 -6.84 1.90 -23.43
N PRO A 177 -6.14 2.73 -24.24
CA PRO A 177 -5.22 2.22 -25.24
C PRO A 177 -4.20 1.26 -24.60
N GLY A 178 -4.02 0.09 -25.20
CA GLY A 178 -3.13 -0.96 -24.67
C GLY A 178 -3.75 -1.86 -23.60
N SER A 179 -5.05 -1.70 -23.29
CA SER A 179 -5.73 -2.62 -22.39
C SER A 179 -5.82 -4.03 -22.95
N LEU A 180 -5.66 -5.02 -22.09
CA LEU A 180 -6.00 -6.41 -22.38
C LEU A 180 -7.53 -6.56 -22.28
N THR A 181 -8.16 -6.91 -23.37
CA THR A 181 -9.63 -7.14 -23.36
C THR A 181 -9.95 -8.38 -22.53
N THR A 182 -10.92 -8.23 -21.62
CA THR A 182 -11.45 -9.38 -20.87
C THR A 182 -12.09 -10.37 -21.85
N PRO A 183 -11.94 -11.68 -21.68
CA PRO A 183 -12.62 -12.69 -22.49
C PRO A 183 -14.11 -12.40 -22.57
N ARG A 184 -14.66 -12.41 -23.79
CA ARG A 184 -16.06 -12.04 -24.04
C ARG A 184 -17.05 -13.13 -23.62
N TYR A 185 -16.60 -14.36 -23.52
CA TYR A 185 -17.44 -15.53 -23.29
C TYR A 185 -17.23 -16.06 -21.87
N VAL A 186 -17.97 -15.50 -20.93
CA VAL A 186 -18.01 -15.99 -19.54
C VAL A 186 -18.53 -17.44 -19.48
N ASP A 187 -19.26 -17.88 -20.51
CA ASP A 187 -19.92 -19.19 -20.58
C ASP A 187 -18.96 -20.34 -20.99
N GLN A 188 -17.73 -20.04 -21.43
CA GLN A 188 -16.73 -21.05 -21.77
C GLN A 188 -15.39 -20.82 -21.05
N PRO A 189 -15.39 -20.80 -19.71
CA PRO A 189 -14.16 -20.49 -18.93
C PRO A 189 -13.04 -21.50 -19.16
N GLN A 190 -13.37 -22.71 -19.62
CA GLN A 190 -12.41 -23.80 -19.80
C GLN A 190 -11.40 -23.57 -20.93
N HIS A 191 -11.75 -22.77 -21.95
CA HIS A 191 -10.91 -22.54 -23.13
C HIS A 191 -10.30 -21.14 -23.19
N GLU A 192 -11.04 -20.11 -22.80
CA GLU A 192 -10.59 -18.73 -22.94
C GLU A 192 -9.75 -18.23 -21.78
N TRP A 193 -10.06 -18.65 -20.55
CA TRP A 193 -9.35 -18.22 -19.36
C TRP A 193 -7.88 -18.67 -19.31
N PRO A 194 -7.52 -19.91 -19.67
CA PRO A 194 -6.11 -20.32 -19.74
C PRO A 194 -5.32 -19.51 -20.78
N ALA A 195 -5.90 -19.29 -21.96
CA ALA A 195 -5.27 -18.48 -23.01
C ALA A 195 -5.10 -17.01 -22.57
N TRP A 196 -6.13 -16.44 -21.95
CA TRP A 196 -6.10 -15.10 -21.40
C TRP A 196 -5.05 -14.97 -20.29
N THR A 197 -4.98 -15.93 -19.38
CA THR A 197 -3.99 -15.96 -18.30
C THR A 197 -2.56 -16.02 -18.86
N THR A 198 -2.33 -16.83 -19.89
CA THR A 198 -1.02 -16.92 -20.55
C THR A 198 -0.64 -15.60 -21.22
N GLU A 199 -1.56 -15.01 -21.98
CA GLU A 199 -1.33 -13.71 -22.61
C GLU A 199 -1.10 -12.60 -21.57
N PHE A 200 -1.86 -12.62 -20.48
CA PHE A 200 -1.70 -11.69 -19.38
C PHE A 200 -0.32 -11.83 -18.72
N LEU A 201 0.14 -13.06 -18.46
CA LEU A 201 1.48 -13.32 -17.91
C LEU A 201 2.58 -12.85 -18.87
N ASN A 202 2.43 -13.08 -20.16
CA ASN A 202 3.39 -12.61 -21.17
C ASN A 202 3.49 -11.08 -21.17
N ARG A 203 2.38 -10.37 -21.13
CA ARG A 203 2.37 -8.91 -21.04
C ARG A 203 2.93 -8.41 -19.71
N LEU A 204 2.61 -9.10 -18.62
CA LEU A 204 3.15 -8.80 -17.32
C LEU A 204 4.69 -8.92 -17.32
N ALA A 205 5.21 -9.99 -17.91
CA ALA A 205 6.64 -10.21 -18.03
C ALA A 205 7.37 -9.15 -18.90
N CYS A 206 6.65 -8.53 -19.85
CA CYS A 206 7.19 -7.41 -20.63
C CYS A 206 7.27 -6.10 -19.82
N VAL A 207 6.38 -5.92 -18.86
CA VAL A 207 6.31 -4.70 -18.03
C VAL A 207 7.15 -4.84 -16.77
N CYS A 208 7.23 -6.05 -16.24
CA CYS A 208 7.93 -6.37 -15.00
C CYS A 208 8.69 -7.70 -15.18
N PRO A 209 10.03 -7.71 -15.12
CA PRO A 209 10.80 -8.94 -15.11
C PRO A 209 10.36 -9.79 -13.91
N LEU A 210 9.71 -10.92 -14.19
CA LEU A 210 9.19 -11.78 -13.12
C LEU A 210 10.28 -12.67 -12.50
N GLY A 211 11.45 -12.79 -13.16
CA GLY A 211 12.64 -13.47 -12.64
C GLY A 211 12.33 -14.80 -11.95
N HIS A 212 12.73 -14.92 -10.70
CA HIS A 212 12.46 -16.07 -9.83
C HIS A 212 11.25 -15.85 -8.92
N LEU A 213 10.45 -14.79 -9.18
CA LEU A 213 9.30 -14.43 -8.37
C LEU A 213 8.19 -15.49 -8.51
N ASN A 214 7.67 -15.96 -7.38
CA ASN A 214 6.49 -16.80 -7.36
C ASN A 214 5.26 -15.94 -7.65
N VAL A 215 4.70 -16.04 -8.87
CA VAL A 215 3.53 -15.28 -9.30
C VAL A 215 2.35 -16.21 -9.49
N ARG A 216 1.23 -15.87 -8.87
CA ARG A 216 -0.05 -16.56 -9.05
C ARG A 216 -1.13 -15.60 -9.50
N ILE A 217 -1.82 -15.93 -10.59
CA ILE A 217 -2.97 -15.18 -11.08
C ILE A 217 -4.25 -15.80 -10.50
N ILE A 218 -5.09 -14.94 -9.95
CA ILE A 218 -6.40 -15.33 -9.41
C ILE A 218 -7.47 -14.58 -10.20
N LEU A 219 -8.38 -15.36 -10.77
CA LEU A 219 -9.54 -14.86 -11.48
C LEU A 219 -10.78 -14.96 -10.58
N ALA A 220 -11.54 -13.90 -10.52
CA ALA A 220 -12.77 -13.83 -9.73
C ALA A 220 -13.86 -13.08 -10.48
N HIS A 221 -15.10 -13.24 -10.03
CA HIS A 221 -16.28 -12.58 -10.60
C HIS A 221 -17.12 -11.97 -9.48
N GLY A 222 -17.58 -10.73 -9.67
CA GLY A 222 -18.44 -10.06 -8.71
C GLY A 222 -18.16 -8.57 -8.55
N ASP A 223 -18.55 -8.01 -7.40
CA ASP A 223 -18.16 -6.65 -7.03
C ASP A 223 -16.67 -6.59 -6.76
N ILE A 224 -15.97 -5.68 -7.43
CA ILE A 224 -14.51 -5.66 -7.49
C ILE A 224 -13.91 -5.46 -6.10
N ALA A 225 -14.40 -4.50 -5.31
CA ALA A 225 -13.83 -4.23 -3.99
C ALA A 225 -14.11 -5.39 -3.02
N THR A 226 -15.32 -5.93 -3.05
CA THR A 226 -15.74 -7.05 -2.21
C THR A 226 -14.93 -8.30 -2.51
N GLU A 227 -14.71 -8.63 -3.78
CA GLU A 227 -13.94 -9.82 -4.18
C GLU A 227 -12.45 -9.68 -3.84
N ILE A 228 -11.85 -8.48 -4.05
CA ILE A 228 -10.46 -8.22 -3.64
C ILE A 228 -10.30 -8.42 -2.13
N LEU A 229 -11.20 -7.86 -1.32
CA LEU A 229 -11.17 -8.00 0.13
C LEU A 229 -11.40 -9.45 0.59
N ARG A 230 -12.34 -10.16 -0.03
CA ARG A 230 -12.59 -11.58 0.23
C ARG A 230 -11.36 -12.44 -0.09
N LEU A 231 -10.73 -12.20 -1.24
CA LEU A 231 -9.53 -12.90 -1.66
C LEU A 231 -8.33 -12.54 -0.78
N SER A 232 -8.15 -11.27 -0.42
CA SER A 232 -7.12 -10.84 0.50
C SER A 232 -7.19 -11.62 1.83
N LYS A 233 -8.39 -11.76 2.38
CA LYS A 233 -8.60 -12.56 3.60
C LYS A 233 -8.34 -14.05 3.36
N LYS A 234 -8.88 -14.63 2.26
CA LYS A 234 -8.73 -16.05 1.93
C LYS A 234 -7.27 -16.46 1.70
N GLN A 235 -6.46 -15.58 1.12
CA GLN A 235 -5.06 -15.83 0.80
C GLN A 235 -4.10 -15.34 1.90
N SER A 236 -4.62 -14.91 3.05
CA SER A 236 -3.81 -14.35 4.15
C SER A 236 -2.85 -13.27 3.66
N THR A 237 -3.36 -12.35 2.83
CA THR A 237 -2.57 -11.28 2.22
C THR A 237 -1.98 -10.35 3.28
N ASP A 238 -0.69 -10.09 3.19
CA ASP A 238 0.02 -9.20 4.11
C ASP A 238 0.05 -7.75 3.61
N LEU A 239 0.04 -7.56 2.28
CA LEU A 239 0.08 -6.25 1.65
C LEU A 239 -0.78 -6.24 0.38
N ILE A 240 -1.69 -5.27 0.28
CA ILE A 240 -2.37 -4.95 -0.98
C ILE A 240 -1.65 -3.78 -1.63
N VAL A 241 -1.35 -3.86 -2.93
CA VAL A 241 -0.72 -2.75 -3.69
C VAL A 241 -1.69 -2.26 -4.75
N LEU A 242 -2.03 -0.97 -4.69
CA LEU A 242 -3.00 -0.32 -5.56
C LEU A 242 -2.34 0.77 -6.41
N ALA A 243 -2.66 0.86 -7.69
CA ALA A 243 -2.34 2.00 -8.52
C ALA A 243 -3.43 3.08 -8.42
N TRP A 244 -3.05 4.36 -8.35
CA TRP A 244 -3.98 5.48 -8.26
C TRP A 244 -3.51 6.73 -8.99
N ARG A 245 -4.42 7.31 -9.79
CA ARG A 245 -4.20 8.55 -10.57
C ARG A 245 -4.43 9.85 -9.78
N GLY A 246 -4.74 9.78 -8.50
CA GLY A 246 -4.98 10.99 -7.69
C GLY A 246 -6.37 11.60 -7.86
N ILE A 247 -7.32 10.97 -8.56
CA ILE A 247 -8.64 11.54 -8.87
C ILE A 247 -9.73 10.78 -8.10
N TRP A 248 -10.25 11.40 -7.02
CA TRP A 248 -11.29 10.79 -6.18
C TRP A 248 -12.66 10.64 -6.86
N GLY A 249 -12.93 11.36 -7.95
CA GLY A 249 -14.17 11.28 -8.73
C GLY A 249 -14.14 10.22 -9.85
N ALA A 250 -12.99 9.61 -10.12
CA ALA A 250 -12.87 8.62 -11.17
C ALA A 250 -13.62 7.30 -10.84
N PRO A 251 -14.08 6.54 -11.84
CA PRO A 251 -14.81 5.28 -11.61
C PRO A 251 -14.07 4.28 -10.70
N ARG A 252 -12.74 4.18 -10.84
CA ARG A 252 -11.91 3.30 -10.01
C ARG A 252 -11.74 3.77 -8.57
N ALA A 253 -12.02 5.04 -8.28
CA ALA A 253 -11.94 5.57 -6.93
C ALA A 253 -12.92 4.91 -5.96
N ALA A 254 -14.07 4.44 -6.43
CA ALA A 254 -15.03 3.70 -5.61
C ALA A 254 -14.43 2.39 -5.09
N THR A 255 -13.81 1.60 -5.97
CA THR A 255 -13.09 0.37 -5.60
C THR A 255 -11.97 0.65 -4.60
N MET A 256 -11.13 1.65 -4.88
CA MET A 256 -10.04 2.02 -3.98
C MET A 256 -10.57 2.47 -2.62
N LYS A 257 -11.61 3.31 -2.57
CA LYS A 257 -12.26 3.74 -1.32
C LYS A 257 -12.78 2.54 -0.51
N GLY A 258 -13.42 1.57 -1.18
CA GLY A 258 -13.89 0.34 -0.54
C GLY A 258 -12.74 -0.44 0.09
N ILE A 259 -11.66 -0.66 -0.67
CA ILE A 259 -10.49 -1.39 -0.18
C ILE A 259 -9.84 -0.63 0.99
N LEU A 260 -9.56 0.66 0.85
CA LEU A 260 -8.91 1.46 1.91
C LEU A 260 -9.72 1.50 3.20
N ARG A 261 -11.07 1.49 3.10
CA ARG A 261 -11.95 1.46 4.26
C ARG A 261 -11.90 0.11 4.99
N GLU A 262 -11.95 -0.99 4.26
CA GLU A 262 -12.26 -2.32 4.82
C GLU A 262 -11.07 -3.26 4.89
N ALA A 263 -9.94 -2.96 4.23
CA ALA A 263 -8.75 -3.80 4.28
C ALA A 263 -8.22 -3.94 5.72
N GLN A 264 -8.00 -5.18 6.13
CA GLN A 264 -7.46 -5.55 7.44
C GLN A 264 -5.93 -5.68 7.42
N CYS A 265 -5.31 -5.71 6.24
CA CYS A 265 -3.87 -5.67 6.04
C CYS A 265 -3.41 -4.28 5.56
N PRO A 266 -2.12 -3.96 5.68
CA PRO A 266 -1.52 -2.79 5.07
C PRO A 266 -1.86 -2.65 3.58
N THR A 267 -2.07 -1.43 3.12
CA THR A 267 -2.37 -1.13 1.72
C THR A 267 -1.40 -0.08 1.22
N MET A 268 -0.55 -0.44 0.25
CA MET A 268 0.34 0.47 -0.45
C MET A 268 -0.41 1.09 -1.63
N VAL A 269 -0.36 2.40 -1.76
CA VAL A 269 -0.90 3.12 -2.91
C VAL A 269 0.25 3.73 -3.69
N VAL A 270 0.36 3.34 -4.95
CA VAL A 270 1.35 3.85 -5.91
C VAL A 270 0.65 4.87 -6.80
N ARG A 271 1.18 6.07 -6.84
CA ARG A 271 0.66 7.14 -7.70
C ARG A 271 1.17 6.97 -9.13
N THR A 272 0.26 7.12 -10.12
CA THR A 272 0.55 6.99 -11.56
C THR A 272 0.46 8.34 -12.25
#